data_ae7d569de06eb7d712f286c725276f65
#
_entry.id   ae7d569de06eb7d712f286c725276f65
#
_cell.length_a   1.000
_cell.length_b   1.000
_cell.length_c   1.000
_cell.angle_alpha   90.00
_cell.angle_beta   90.00
_cell.angle_gamma   90.00
#
_symmetry.space_group_name_H-M   'P 1'
#
loop_
_entity.id
_entity.type
_entity.pdbx_description
1 polymer ?
#
loop_
_entity_poly.entity_id
_entity_poly.type
_entity_poly.pdbx_seq_one_letter_code
_entity_poly.pdbx_strand_id
1 'polypeptide(L)'
;MTTKPQHPSEGTRRHRPSPLVAAAARELLAAGVISARAEAELLAAYVLEVPRGRLALADGFTDGQLNRYRALVGRRARREPLQHLTGSAGFRHLELAVGPGVFVPRPETELLAGWGVEQARRMARPELLVVDLCSGSGAVALSVAQEVPAARVVAVERSPAALVWLRRNAADRAAAGDRPIEVVEADATDPDLLAGLVGQVDVLLCNPPYVPRAVAVPPEVAGHDPAEAVFGGADGLAVIRPVIDRAAALLRPGGRLGVEHDDTHGAVVPDLLAVDGRYIAITAHHDLAGRPRFATASRRADHPAVGTAGTWQTGSS
;
A
#
# COMPACT_ATOMS: atom_id res chain seq x y z
N MET A 1 -43.59 50.53 28.62
CA MET A 1 -42.37 49.79 28.87
C MET A 1 -42.71 48.31 28.82
N THR A 2 -42.50 47.68 27.69
CA THR A 2 -42.80 46.26 27.45
C THR A 2 -41.47 45.49 27.49
N THR A 3 -41.28 44.75 28.54
CA THR A 3 -40.15 43.85 28.73
C THR A 3 -40.26 42.66 27.76
N LYS A 4 -39.29 42.57 26.84
CA LYS A 4 -39.10 41.45 25.92
C LYS A 4 -38.64 40.24 26.70
N PRO A 5 -39.21 39.02 26.54
CA PRO A 5 -38.71 37.86 27.23
C PRO A 5 -37.37 37.46 26.57
N GLN A 6 -36.32 37.43 27.37
CA GLN A 6 -35.05 36.80 26.99
C GLN A 6 -35.28 35.28 26.96
N HIS A 7 -35.19 34.68 25.74
CA HIS A 7 -35.03 33.26 25.59
C HIS A 7 -33.69 32.87 26.21
N PRO A 8 -33.65 31.86 27.13
CA PRO A 8 -32.38 31.30 27.58
C PRO A 8 -31.72 30.66 26.36
N SER A 9 -30.45 31.02 26.13
CA SER A 9 -29.60 30.29 25.19
C SER A 9 -29.54 28.83 25.65
N GLU A 10 -30.15 27.93 24.90
CA GLU A 10 -29.99 26.50 25.11
C GLU A 10 -28.49 26.17 24.99
N GLY A 11 -27.83 26.06 26.12
CA GLY A 11 -26.46 25.56 26.22
C GLY A 11 -26.44 24.17 25.62
N THR A 12 -25.82 24.03 24.46
CA THR A 12 -25.72 22.75 23.73
C THR A 12 -25.15 21.69 24.68
N ARG A 13 -25.97 20.71 25.06
CA ARG A 13 -25.57 19.63 25.96
C ARG A 13 -24.35 18.92 25.41
N ARG A 14 -23.29 18.80 26.20
CA ARG A 14 -22.05 18.11 25.83
C ARG A 14 -21.91 16.79 26.59
N HIS A 15 -21.53 15.74 25.86
CA HIS A 15 -21.36 14.40 26.42
C HIS A 15 -19.87 14.06 26.49
N ARG A 16 -19.37 13.76 27.71
CA ARG A 16 -17.96 13.44 27.95
C ARG A 16 -17.49 12.24 27.13
N PRO A 17 -16.33 12.30 26.46
CA PRO A 17 -15.84 11.22 25.61
C PRO A 17 -15.52 9.93 26.37
N SER A 18 -14.88 10.01 27.54
CA SER A 18 -14.32 8.86 28.25
C SER A 18 -15.32 7.70 28.50
N PRO A 19 -16.52 7.92 29.07
CA PRO A 19 -17.48 6.83 29.31
C PRO A 19 -18.04 6.27 27.98
N LEU A 20 -18.20 7.12 26.97
CA LEU A 20 -18.70 6.71 25.65
C LEU A 20 -17.69 5.86 24.89
N VAL A 21 -16.43 6.26 24.92
CA VAL A 21 -15.32 5.49 24.33
C VAL A 21 -15.16 4.15 25.04
N ALA A 22 -15.30 4.11 26.39
CA ALA A 22 -15.24 2.85 27.13
C ALA A 22 -16.41 1.91 26.77
N ALA A 23 -17.61 2.44 26.53
CA ALA A 23 -18.75 1.65 26.06
C ALA A 23 -18.54 1.12 24.64
N ALA A 24 -18.10 1.98 23.73
CA ALA A 24 -17.77 1.60 22.36
C ALA A 24 -16.66 0.55 22.30
N ALA A 25 -15.61 0.68 23.12
CA ALA A 25 -14.54 -0.31 23.18
C ALA A 25 -15.06 -1.70 23.59
N ARG A 26 -16.02 -1.78 24.52
CA ARG A 26 -16.65 -3.07 24.89
C ARG A 26 -17.46 -3.65 23.73
N GLU A 27 -18.23 -2.81 23.03
CA GLU A 27 -19.01 -3.22 21.86
C GLU A 27 -18.11 -3.77 20.75
N LEU A 28 -17.04 -3.05 20.41
CA LEU A 28 -16.07 -3.46 19.40
C LEU A 28 -15.33 -4.75 19.80
N LEU A 29 -14.96 -4.89 21.09
CA LEU A 29 -14.33 -6.11 21.60
C LEU A 29 -15.27 -7.31 21.48
N ALA A 30 -16.54 -7.16 21.83
CA ALA A 30 -17.56 -8.20 21.69
C ALA A 30 -17.79 -8.59 20.22
N ALA A 31 -17.56 -7.67 19.28
CA ALA A 31 -17.57 -7.91 17.84
C ALA A 31 -16.25 -8.51 17.29
N GLY A 32 -15.27 -8.82 18.14
CA GLY A 32 -14.00 -9.43 17.77
C GLY A 32 -12.96 -8.45 17.18
N VAL A 33 -13.11 -7.14 17.39
CA VAL A 33 -12.10 -6.15 17.00
C VAL A 33 -10.94 -6.20 18.00
N ILE A 34 -9.75 -6.55 17.52
CA ILE A 34 -8.56 -6.76 18.39
C ILE A 34 -8.15 -5.46 19.10
N SER A 35 -8.06 -4.35 18.36
CA SER A 35 -7.64 -3.05 18.86
C SER A 35 -8.81 -2.18 19.33
N ALA A 36 -9.86 -2.80 19.89
CA ALA A 36 -11.16 -2.19 20.18
C ALA A 36 -11.07 -0.83 20.91
N ARG A 37 -10.21 -0.70 21.91
CA ARG A 37 -10.04 0.56 22.66
C ARG A 37 -9.41 1.65 21.80
N ALA A 38 -8.35 1.33 21.09
CA ALA A 38 -7.65 2.27 20.21
C ALA A 38 -8.55 2.75 19.08
N GLU A 39 -9.34 1.85 18.49
CA GLU A 39 -10.25 2.18 17.41
C GLU A 39 -11.45 2.99 17.88
N ALA A 40 -12.01 2.70 19.06
CA ALA A 40 -13.04 3.53 19.66
C ALA A 40 -12.55 4.98 19.93
N GLU A 41 -11.29 5.15 20.36
CA GLU A 41 -10.67 6.46 20.54
C GLU A 41 -10.44 7.18 19.20
N LEU A 42 -9.98 6.47 18.16
CA LEU A 42 -9.77 7.04 16.82
C LEU A 42 -11.09 7.51 16.21
N LEU A 43 -12.16 6.73 16.31
CA LEU A 43 -13.49 7.15 15.83
C LEU A 43 -14.02 8.36 16.62
N ALA A 44 -13.78 8.43 17.94
CA ALA A 44 -14.16 9.57 18.76
C ALA A 44 -13.36 10.84 18.35
N ALA A 45 -12.05 10.70 18.16
CA ALA A 45 -11.17 11.76 17.74
C ALA A 45 -11.57 12.30 16.35
N TYR A 46 -11.89 11.39 15.43
CA TYR A 46 -12.39 11.72 14.08
C TYR A 46 -13.70 12.54 14.12
N VAL A 47 -14.67 12.12 14.94
CA VAL A 47 -15.95 12.83 15.03
C VAL A 47 -15.84 14.19 15.73
N LEU A 48 -14.92 14.29 16.69
CA LEU A 48 -14.65 15.55 17.43
C LEU A 48 -13.64 16.44 16.69
N GLU A 49 -13.04 15.97 15.59
CA GLU A 49 -12.04 16.69 14.80
C GLU A 49 -10.84 17.15 15.66
N VAL A 50 -10.38 16.25 16.55
CA VAL A 50 -9.24 16.50 17.43
C VAL A 50 -8.19 15.37 17.27
N PRO A 51 -6.91 15.65 17.48
CA PRO A 51 -5.90 14.59 17.57
C PRO A 51 -6.25 13.61 18.71
N ARG A 52 -6.05 12.29 18.50
CA ARG A 52 -6.32 11.26 19.50
C ARG A 52 -5.71 11.59 20.88
N GLY A 53 -4.48 12.10 20.91
CA GLY A 53 -3.80 12.50 22.14
C GLY A 53 -4.47 13.65 22.91
N ARG A 54 -5.37 14.40 22.27
CA ARG A 54 -6.14 15.49 22.88
C ARG A 54 -7.58 15.13 23.23
N LEU A 55 -7.99 13.88 22.97
CA LEU A 55 -9.37 13.43 23.19
C LEU A 55 -9.84 13.64 24.64
N ALA A 56 -8.97 13.45 25.63
CA ALA A 56 -9.28 13.67 27.05
C ALA A 56 -9.54 15.16 27.40
N LEU A 57 -9.06 16.08 26.58
CA LEU A 57 -9.20 17.54 26.76
C LEU A 57 -10.35 18.11 25.92
N ALA A 58 -11.02 17.27 25.11
CA ALA A 58 -12.10 17.74 24.26
C ALA A 58 -13.34 18.12 25.09
N ASP A 59 -14.06 19.15 24.66
CA ASP A 59 -15.27 19.64 25.35
C ASP A 59 -16.43 18.63 25.43
N GLY A 60 -16.34 17.55 24.63
CA GLY A 60 -17.34 16.50 24.52
C GLY A 60 -18.18 16.59 23.26
N PHE A 61 -18.94 15.52 23.03
CA PHE A 61 -19.83 15.42 21.87
C PHE A 61 -21.10 16.28 22.05
N THR A 62 -21.49 16.97 21.01
CA THR A 62 -22.89 17.43 20.84
C THR A 62 -23.78 16.22 20.57
N ASP A 63 -25.11 16.36 20.67
CA ASP A 63 -26.05 15.25 20.35
C ASP A 63 -25.85 14.73 18.91
N GLY A 64 -25.64 15.62 17.94
CA GLY A 64 -25.38 15.25 16.55
C GLY A 64 -24.06 14.46 16.39
N GLN A 65 -22.98 14.92 17.01
CA GLN A 65 -21.70 14.24 17.02
C GLN A 65 -21.79 12.86 17.72
N LEU A 66 -22.52 12.78 18.82
CA LEU A 66 -22.73 11.53 19.54
C LEU A 66 -23.46 10.49 18.66
N ASN A 67 -24.51 10.93 17.94
CA ASN A 67 -25.23 10.07 17.02
C ASN A 67 -24.31 9.58 15.87
N ARG A 68 -23.51 10.48 15.31
CA ARG A 68 -22.50 10.11 14.28
C ARG A 68 -21.49 9.12 14.83
N TYR A 69 -20.97 9.36 16.04
CA TYR A 69 -20.02 8.45 16.69
C TYR A 69 -20.60 7.04 16.88
N ARG A 70 -21.82 6.94 17.42
CA ARG A 70 -22.51 5.65 17.59
C ARG A 70 -22.75 4.92 16.27
N ALA A 71 -23.14 5.66 15.22
CA ALA A 71 -23.31 5.08 13.91
C ALA A 71 -22.01 4.49 13.36
N LEU A 72 -20.87 5.18 13.52
CA LEU A 72 -19.55 4.69 13.10
C LEU A 72 -19.11 3.46 13.93
N VAL A 73 -19.32 3.48 15.27
CA VAL A 73 -19.05 2.33 16.13
C VAL A 73 -19.86 1.11 15.68
N GLY A 74 -21.17 1.28 15.40
CA GLY A 74 -22.02 0.20 14.92
C GLY A 74 -21.59 -0.33 13.52
N ARG A 75 -21.10 0.52 12.63
CA ARG A 75 -20.49 0.08 11.35
C ARG A 75 -19.20 -0.70 11.59
N ARG A 76 -18.33 -0.21 12.47
CA ARG A 76 -17.09 -0.91 12.83
C ARG A 76 -17.35 -2.26 13.51
N ALA A 77 -18.37 -2.35 14.36
CA ALA A 77 -18.80 -3.62 14.96
C ALA A 77 -19.28 -4.64 13.92
N ARG A 78 -19.76 -4.19 12.75
CA ARG A 78 -20.03 -5.04 11.57
C ARG A 78 -18.79 -5.31 10.72
N ARG A 79 -17.59 -5.05 11.28
CA ARG A 79 -16.28 -5.33 10.68
C ARG A 79 -15.93 -4.45 9.47
N GLU A 80 -16.62 -3.33 9.26
CA GLU A 80 -16.19 -2.35 8.25
C GLU A 80 -14.83 -1.74 8.66
N PRO A 81 -13.83 -1.67 7.76
CA PRO A 81 -12.51 -1.18 8.10
C PRO A 81 -12.53 0.24 8.67
N LEU A 82 -11.76 0.48 9.73
CA LEU A 82 -11.64 1.80 10.34
C LEU A 82 -11.29 2.87 9.31
N GLN A 83 -10.37 2.56 8.41
CA GLN A 83 -9.90 3.47 7.36
C GLN A 83 -11.01 3.85 6.36
N HIS A 84 -11.93 2.93 6.04
CA HIS A 84 -13.10 3.26 5.23
C HIS A 84 -14.09 4.16 5.99
N LEU A 85 -14.19 4.01 7.31
CA LEU A 85 -15.06 4.83 8.17
C LEU A 85 -14.54 6.26 8.33
N THR A 86 -13.22 6.43 8.39
CA THR A 86 -12.56 7.73 8.52
C THR A 86 -12.20 8.35 7.18
N GLY A 87 -12.19 7.56 6.10
CA GLY A 87 -11.86 8.00 4.75
C GLY A 87 -10.37 8.16 4.50
N SER A 88 -9.51 7.72 5.44
CA SER A 88 -8.06 7.86 5.31
C SER A 88 -7.29 6.70 5.93
N ALA A 89 -6.07 6.51 5.45
CA ALA A 89 -5.09 5.57 5.97
C ALA A 89 -3.70 6.22 6.04
N GLY A 90 -3.05 6.13 7.20
CA GLY A 90 -1.65 6.50 7.34
C GLY A 90 -0.76 5.43 6.69
N PHE A 91 0.26 5.85 5.96
CA PHE A 91 1.29 4.98 5.41
C PHE A 91 2.62 5.73 5.31
N ARG A 92 3.65 5.27 6.03
CA ARG A 92 4.93 5.96 6.19
C ARG A 92 4.74 7.42 6.64
N HIS A 93 5.01 8.39 5.78
CA HIS A 93 4.86 9.82 6.05
C HIS A 93 3.62 10.44 5.38
N LEU A 94 2.74 9.60 4.84
CA LEU A 94 1.56 10.01 4.08
C LEU A 94 0.27 9.73 4.85
N GLU A 95 -0.71 10.59 4.64
CA GLU A 95 -2.11 10.35 4.92
C GLU A 95 -2.82 10.20 3.57
N LEU A 96 -3.31 9.00 3.26
CA LEU A 96 -3.90 8.68 1.96
C LEU A 96 -5.41 8.56 2.06
N ALA A 97 -6.13 9.12 1.11
CA ALA A 97 -7.56 8.90 0.98
C ALA A 97 -7.82 7.45 0.54
N VAL A 98 -8.72 6.79 1.25
CA VAL A 98 -9.15 5.42 0.96
C VAL A 98 -10.64 5.25 1.22
N GLY A 99 -11.24 4.23 0.62
CA GLY A 99 -12.65 3.89 0.80
C GLY A 99 -13.02 2.65 0.00
N PRO A 100 -14.31 2.37 -0.21
CA PRO A 100 -14.74 1.19 -0.95
C PRO A 100 -14.09 1.09 -2.33
N GLY A 101 -13.68 -0.11 -2.70
CA GLY A 101 -13.08 -0.41 -4.02
C GLY A 101 -11.57 -0.25 -4.10
N VAL A 102 -10.88 0.08 -2.99
CA VAL A 102 -9.42 0.05 -2.93
C VAL A 102 -8.95 -0.74 -1.72
N PHE A 103 -7.85 -1.46 -1.87
CA PHE A 103 -7.18 -2.16 -0.78
C PHE A 103 -6.61 -1.14 0.22
N VAL A 104 -6.90 -1.36 1.51
CA VAL A 104 -6.34 -0.50 2.58
C VAL A 104 -4.85 -0.79 2.74
N PRO A 105 -3.96 0.21 2.61
CA PRO A 105 -2.52 0.02 2.81
C PRO A 105 -2.22 -0.65 4.14
N ARG A 106 -1.30 -1.64 4.13
CA ARG A 106 -0.92 -2.41 5.32
C ARG A 106 0.43 -1.93 5.86
N PRO A 107 0.63 -1.94 7.19
CA PRO A 107 1.90 -1.53 7.80
C PRO A 107 3.10 -2.37 7.32
N GLU A 108 2.90 -3.65 7.01
CA GLU A 108 3.94 -4.56 6.52
C GLU A 108 4.51 -4.09 5.18
N THR A 109 3.69 -3.51 4.31
CA THR A 109 4.10 -2.97 3.00
C THR A 109 5.01 -1.74 3.12
N GLU A 110 5.02 -1.06 4.28
CA GLU A 110 5.96 0.03 4.55
C GLU A 110 7.42 -0.43 4.49
N LEU A 111 7.69 -1.71 4.78
CA LEU A 111 9.03 -2.29 4.71
C LEU A 111 9.50 -2.39 3.25
N LEU A 112 8.64 -2.85 2.35
CA LEU A 112 8.89 -2.87 0.90
C LEU A 112 9.13 -1.45 0.36
N ALA A 113 8.24 -0.52 0.70
CA ALA A 113 8.37 0.89 0.29
C ALA A 113 9.67 1.51 0.82
N GLY A 114 10.00 1.26 2.09
CA GLY A 114 11.23 1.74 2.72
C GLY A 114 12.49 1.19 2.06
N TRP A 115 12.48 -0.10 1.73
CA TRP A 115 13.57 -0.71 0.96
C TRP A 115 13.71 -0.05 -0.43
N GLY A 116 12.60 0.17 -1.13
CA GLY A 116 12.60 0.81 -2.44
C GLY A 116 13.16 2.24 -2.39
N VAL A 117 12.75 3.03 -1.41
CA VAL A 117 13.30 4.38 -1.15
C VAL A 117 14.81 4.34 -0.91
N GLU A 118 15.27 3.39 -0.10
CA GLU A 118 16.71 3.24 0.18
C GLU A 118 17.50 2.87 -1.07
N GLN A 119 17.00 1.92 -1.90
CA GLN A 119 17.66 1.60 -3.17
C GLN A 119 17.72 2.80 -4.10
N ALA A 120 16.63 3.53 -4.24
CA ALA A 120 16.54 4.73 -5.07
C ALA A 120 17.54 5.82 -4.61
N ARG A 121 17.63 6.08 -3.31
CA ARG A 121 18.60 7.03 -2.74
C ARG A 121 20.05 6.60 -2.97
N ARG A 122 20.35 5.31 -2.83
CA ARG A 122 21.70 4.77 -3.03
C ARG A 122 22.18 4.87 -4.49
N MET A 123 21.27 4.78 -5.45
CA MET A 123 21.62 4.88 -6.87
C MET A 123 22.03 6.29 -7.29
N ALA A 124 21.54 7.33 -6.62
CA ALA A 124 21.94 8.75 -6.73
C ALA A 124 22.23 9.23 -8.16
N ARG A 125 21.40 8.80 -9.15
CA ARG A 125 21.59 9.17 -10.56
C ARG A 125 20.51 10.18 -11.01
N PRO A 126 20.83 11.04 -12.00
CA PRO A 126 19.80 11.83 -12.68
C PRO A 126 18.76 10.92 -13.32
N GLU A 127 17.50 11.37 -13.31
CA GLU A 127 16.38 10.67 -13.97
C GLU A 127 16.18 9.21 -13.51
N LEU A 128 16.33 8.96 -12.21
CA LEU A 128 16.02 7.68 -11.61
C LEU A 128 14.56 7.30 -11.91
N LEU A 129 14.33 6.12 -12.49
CA LEU A 129 13.00 5.62 -12.83
C LEU A 129 12.57 4.52 -11.85
N VAL A 130 11.48 4.76 -11.14
CA VAL A 130 10.85 3.81 -10.24
C VAL A 130 9.48 3.43 -10.79
N VAL A 131 9.18 2.14 -10.80
CA VAL A 131 7.87 1.61 -11.18
C VAL A 131 7.26 0.89 -9.99
N ASP A 132 6.00 1.21 -9.68
CA ASP A 132 5.18 0.51 -8.69
C ASP A 132 4.04 -0.21 -9.42
N LEU A 133 4.02 -1.53 -9.35
CA LEU A 133 2.99 -2.38 -9.95
C LEU A 133 1.95 -2.80 -8.89
N CYS A 134 0.69 -2.86 -9.29
CA CYS A 134 -0.45 -3.09 -8.40
C CYS A 134 -0.55 -1.99 -7.32
N SER A 135 -0.51 -0.73 -7.75
CA SER A 135 -0.32 0.43 -6.88
C SER A 135 -1.47 0.71 -5.91
N GLY A 136 -2.68 0.19 -6.16
CA GLY A 136 -3.85 0.37 -5.29
C GLY A 136 -4.17 1.85 -5.04
N SER A 137 -4.05 2.30 -3.79
CA SER A 137 -4.22 3.72 -3.40
C SER A 137 -3.01 4.61 -3.73
N GLY A 138 -1.90 4.03 -4.23
CA GLY A 138 -0.65 4.71 -4.50
C GLY A 138 0.33 4.75 -3.32
N ALA A 139 0.12 3.96 -2.29
CA ALA A 139 0.88 4.01 -1.05
C ALA A 139 2.39 3.89 -1.28
N VAL A 140 2.84 2.92 -2.07
CA VAL A 140 4.26 2.70 -2.38
C VAL A 140 4.79 3.78 -3.31
N ALA A 141 4.12 4.02 -4.45
CA ALA A 141 4.53 5.02 -5.45
C ALA A 141 4.69 6.42 -4.86
N LEU A 142 3.68 6.87 -4.10
CA LEU A 142 3.66 8.22 -3.51
C LEU A 142 4.68 8.37 -2.38
N SER A 143 4.95 7.32 -1.61
CA SER A 143 6.03 7.33 -0.62
C SER A 143 7.40 7.51 -1.29
N VAL A 144 7.63 6.82 -2.41
CA VAL A 144 8.88 6.99 -3.18
C VAL A 144 8.96 8.41 -3.75
N ALA A 145 7.89 8.94 -4.34
CA ALA A 145 7.88 10.29 -4.91
C ALA A 145 8.17 11.38 -3.85
N GLN A 146 7.58 11.23 -2.65
CA GLN A 146 7.80 12.15 -1.53
C GLN A 146 9.24 12.08 -0.98
N GLU A 147 9.73 10.86 -0.77
CA GLU A 147 11.01 10.63 -0.08
C GLU A 147 12.22 10.70 -1.01
N VAL A 148 12.01 10.58 -2.33
CA VAL A 148 13.05 10.66 -3.38
C VAL A 148 12.60 11.62 -4.47
N PRO A 149 12.59 12.95 -4.23
CA PRO A 149 12.03 13.93 -5.17
C PRO A 149 12.69 13.95 -6.56
N ALA A 150 13.92 13.42 -6.68
CA ALA A 150 14.60 13.27 -7.97
C ALA A 150 14.05 12.13 -8.82
N ALA A 151 13.32 11.15 -8.23
CA ALA A 151 12.79 10.02 -8.96
C ALA A 151 11.62 10.40 -9.87
N ARG A 152 11.61 9.86 -11.10
CA ARG A 152 10.39 9.73 -11.90
C ARG A 152 9.69 8.45 -11.44
N VAL A 153 8.44 8.55 -11.03
CA VAL A 153 7.67 7.42 -10.51
C VAL A 153 6.50 7.12 -11.43
N VAL A 154 6.36 5.86 -11.84
CA VAL A 154 5.24 5.35 -12.62
C VAL A 154 4.46 4.36 -11.74
N ALA A 155 3.18 4.61 -11.52
CA ALA A 155 2.26 3.78 -10.75
C ALA A 155 1.30 3.07 -11.72
N VAL A 156 1.28 1.73 -11.67
CA VAL A 156 0.43 0.90 -12.53
C VAL A 156 -0.68 0.28 -11.70
N GLU A 157 -1.92 0.50 -12.12
CA GLU A 157 -3.11 -0.07 -11.47
C GLU A 157 -4.13 -0.45 -12.55
N ARG A 158 -4.78 -1.61 -12.40
CA ARG A 158 -5.78 -2.09 -13.36
C ARG A 158 -7.23 -1.84 -12.95
N SER A 159 -7.48 -1.74 -11.63
CA SER A 159 -8.85 -1.59 -11.12
C SER A 159 -9.35 -0.16 -11.30
N PRO A 160 -10.44 0.08 -12.07
CA PRO A 160 -11.01 1.41 -12.20
C PRO A 160 -11.43 2.02 -10.86
N ALA A 161 -11.88 1.20 -9.90
CA ALA A 161 -12.26 1.66 -8.57
C ALA A 161 -11.05 2.12 -7.75
N ALA A 162 -9.93 1.38 -7.79
CA ALA A 162 -8.69 1.77 -7.13
C ALA A 162 -8.05 3.00 -7.79
N LEU A 163 -8.13 3.13 -9.12
CA LEU A 163 -7.63 4.28 -9.87
C LEU A 163 -8.27 5.61 -9.46
N VAL A 164 -9.52 5.61 -9.00
CA VAL A 164 -10.16 6.82 -8.45
C VAL A 164 -9.38 7.33 -7.24
N TRP A 165 -9.00 6.43 -6.34
CA TRP A 165 -8.24 6.76 -5.13
C TRP A 165 -6.80 7.10 -5.45
N LEU A 166 -6.13 6.34 -6.32
CA LEU A 166 -4.77 6.60 -6.77
C LEU A 166 -4.64 7.99 -7.39
N ARG A 167 -5.51 8.32 -8.35
CA ARG A 167 -5.51 9.65 -9.02
C ARG A 167 -5.80 10.79 -8.05
N ARG A 168 -6.72 10.59 -7.10
CA ARG A 168 -7.00 11.55 -6.03
C ARG A 168 -5.76 11.79 -5.17
N ASN A 169 -5.17 10.72 -4.62
CA ASN A 169 -3.99 10.82 -3.78
C ASN A 169 -2.79 11.44 -4.52
N ALA A 170 -2.60 11.08 -5.79
CA ALA A 170 -1.56 11.69 -6.63
C ALA A 170 -1.77 13.20 -6.82
N ALA A 171 -3.01 13.64 -7.06
CA ALA A 171 -3.35 15.05 -7.18
C ALA A 171 -3.16 15.81 -5.84
N ASP A 172 -3.61 15.23 -4.72
CA ASP A 172 -3.47 15.83 -3.39
C ASP A 172 -1.97 15.98 -3.01
N ARG A 173 -1.13 14.99 -3.34
CA ARG A 173 0.32 15.05 -3.09
C ARG A 173 1.02 16.06 -3.99
N ALA A 174 0.66 16.12 -5.28
CA ALA A 174 1.19 17.14 -6.19
C ALA A 174 0.80 18.56 -5.73
N ALA A 175 -0.42 18.76 -5.25
CA ALA A 175 -0.86 20.03 -4.69
C ALA A 175 -0.11 20.40 -3.38
N ALA A 176 0.34 19.40 -2.62
CA ALA A 176 1.18 19.58 -1.44
C ALA A 176 2.66 19.85 -1.76
N GLY A 177 3.06 19.83 -3.03
CA GLY A 177 4.42 20.15 -3.51
C GLY A 177 5.31 18.95 -3.80
N ASP A 178 4.80 17.72 -3.72
CA ASP A 178 5.56 16.55 -4.14
C ASP A 178 5.67 16.49 -5.67
N ARG A 179 6.70 15.82 -6.16
CA ARG A 179 6.83 15.57 -7.60
C ARG A 179 5.64 14.72 -8.09
N PRO A 180 4.91 15.15 -9.14
CA PRO A 180 3.82 14.36 -9.70
C PRO A 180 4.30 12.99 -10.18
N ILE A 181 3.49 11.94 -9.92
CA ILE A 181 3.70 10.61 -10.45
C ILE A 181 2.92 10.41 -11.75
N GLU A 182 3.38 9.49 -12.59
CA GLU A 182 2.65 9.03 -13.76
C GLU A 182 1.73 7.86 -13.36
N VAL A 183 0.43 7.96 -13.65
CA VAL A 183 -0.55 6.90 -13.37
C VAL A 183 -0.92 6.22 -14.67
N VAL A 184 -0.67 4.91 -14.74
CA VAL A 184 -0.94 4.07 -15.91
C VAL A 184 -2.02 3.05 -15.54
N GLU A 185 -3.12 3.07 -16.31
CA GLU A 185 -4.18 2.07 -16.22
C GLU A 185 -3.82 0.85 -17.07
N ALA A 186 -3.32 -0.21 -16.43
CA ALA A 186 -2.90 -1.43 -17.12
C ALA A 186 -2.86 -2.63 -16.16
N ASP A 187 -2.88 -3.84 -16.71
CA ASP A 187 -2.69 -5.07 -15.96
C ASP A 187 -1.19 -5.36 -15.78
N ALA A 188 -0.75 -5.57 -14.55
CA ALA A 188 0.63 -5.91 -14.22
C ALA A 188 1.09 -7.24 -14.83
N THR A 189 0.16 -8.09 -15.28
CA THR A 189 0.44 -9.38 -15.92
C THR A 189 0.53 -9.30 -17.45
N ASP A 190 0.27 -8.12 -18.05
CA ASP A 190 0.37 -7.92 -19.49
C ASP A 190 1.86 -8.03 -19.93
N PRO A 191 2.19 -8.91 -20.87
CA PRO A 191 3.55 -9.07 -21.38
C PRO A 191 4.08 -7.82 -22.09
N ASP A 192 3.22 -6.95 -22.59
CA ASP A 192 3.59 -5.70 -23.26
C ASP A 192 3.51 -4.48 -22.34
N LEU A 193 3.21 -4.67 -21.04
CA LEU A 193 3.14 -3.61 -20.07
C LEU A 193 4.39 -2.70 -20.13
N LEU A 194 4.20 -1.39 -20.28
CA LEU A 194 5.29 -0.40 -20.31
C LEU A 194 6.39 -0.74 -21.34
N ALA A 195 6.02 -1.24 -22.53
CA ALA A 195 6.96 -1.66 -23.58
C ALA A 195 8.01 -0.58 -23.93
N GLY A 196 7.65 0.70 -23.84
CA GLY A 196 8.56 1.83 -24.04
C GLY A 196 9.62 2.03 -22.94
N LEU A 197 9.53 1.29 -21.81
CA LEU A 197 10.44 1.39 -20.67
C LEU A 197 11.33 0.14 -20.50
N VAL A 198 11.33 -0.76 -21.46
CA VAL A 198 12.17 -1.98 -21.42
C VAL A 198 13.65 -1.61 -21.23
N GLY A 199 14.28 -2.22 -20.24
CA GLY A 199 15.69 -2.01 -19.88
C GLY A 199 16.03 -0.63 -19.29
N GLN A 200 15.03 0.14 -18.84
CA GLN A 200 15.23 1.50 -18.33
C GLN A 200 14.92 1.67 -16.84
N VAL A 201 14.16 0.76 -16.24
CA VAL A 201 13.69 0.86 -14.85
C VAL A 201 14.85 0.61 -13.88
N ASP A 202 15.03 1.50 -12.92
CA ASP A 202 16.04 1.40 -11.86
C ASP A 202 15.56 0.57 -10.68
N VAL A 203 14.33 0.81 -10.23
CA VAL A 203 13.71 0.09 -9.11
C VAL A 203 12.28 -0.26 -9.51
N LEU A 204 11.91 -1.52 -9.38
CA LEU A 204 10.54 -2.00 -9.56
C LEU A 204 10.05 -2.60 -8.24
N LEU A 205 8.91 -2.11 -7.79
CA LEU A 205 8.23 -2.54 -6.57
C LEU A 205 6.87 -3.12 -6.96
N CYS A 206 6.42 -4.12 -6.22
CA CYS A 206 5.11 -4.71 -6.43
C CYS A 206 4.57 -5.29 -5.12
N ASN A 207 3.38 -4.85 -4.72
CA ASN A 207 2.56 -5.56 -3.74
C ASN A 207 1.36 -6.18 -4.47
N PRO A 208 1.49 -7.38 -5.06
CA PRO A 208 0.44 -8.02 -5.84
C PRO A 208 -0.60 -8.69 -4.93
N PRO A 209 -1.78 -9.06 -5.43
CA PRO A 209 -2.64 -10.02 -4.75
C PRO A 209 -1.90 -11.37 -4.65
N TYR A 210 -1.74 -11.87 -3.42
CA TYR A 210 -0.92 -13.05 -3.15
C TYR A 210 -1.61 -14.09 -2.25
N VAL A 211 -2.81 -13.84 -1.74
CA VAL A 211 -3.50 -14.81 -0.88
C VAL A 211 -4.07 -15.96 -1.74
N PRO A 212 -3.77 -17.23 -1.41
CA PRO A 212 -4.40 -18.36 -2.10
C PRO A 212 -5.92 -18.35 -1.90
N ARG A 213 -6.68 -18.63 -2.96
CA ARG A 213 -8.15 -18.50 -2.94
C ARG A 213 -8.84 -19.35 -1.88
N ALA A 214 -8.24 -20.45 -1.45
CA ALA A 214 -8.79 -21.35 -0.43
C ALA A 214 -8.52 -20.88 1.01
N VAL A 215 -7.68 -19.85 1.21
CA VAL A 215 -7.31 -19.34 2.53
C VAL A 215 -8.39 -18.40 3.04
N ALA A 216 -8.86 -18.65 4.27
CA ALA A 216 -9.78 -17.75 4.94
C ALA A 216 -9.05 -16.46 5.37
N VAL A 217 -9.64 -15.33 5.06
CA VAL A 217 -9.13 -14.01 5.44
C VAL A 217 -10.00 -13.38 6.53
N PRO A 218 -9.48 -12.39 7.29
CA PRO A 218 -10.27 -11.67 8.30
C PRO A 218 -11.57 -11.07 7.71
N PRO A 219 -12.62 -10.92 8.52
CA PRO A 219 -13.91 -10.40 8.05
C PRO A 219 -13.84 -9.02 7.37
N GLU A 220 -12.93 -8.15 7.81
CA GLU A 220 -12.67 -6.85 7.17
C GLU A 220 -12.21 -7.02 5.73
N VAL A 221 -11.30 -7.96 5.50
CA VAL A 221 -10.77 -8.26 4.16
C VAL A 221 -11.85 -8.93 3.30
N ALA A 222 -12.50 -9.98 3.85
CA ALA A 222 -13.51 -10.74 3.11
C ALA A 222 -14.72 -9.91 2.67
N GLY A 223 -15.11 -8.93 3.49
CA GLY A 223 -16.32 -8.15 3.27
C GLY A 223 -16.11 -6.79 2.60
N HIS A 224 -14.89 -6.26 2.60
CA HIS A 224 -14.66 -4.87 2.24
C HIS A 224 -13.48 -4.62 1.30
N ASP A 225 -12.41 -5.44 1.32
CA ASP A 225 -11.34 -5.31 0.34
C ASP A 225 -11.75 -5.96 -1.00
N PRO A 226 -11.35 -5.39 -2.15
CA PRO A 226 -11.63 -6.00 -3.46
C PRO A 226 -10.97 -7.37 -3.58
N ALA A 227 -11.73 -8.39 -3.98
CA ALA A 227 -11.23 -9.76 -4.08
C ALA A 227 -10.01 -9.88 -5.04
N GLU A 228 -10.02 -9.09 -6.12
CA GLU A 228 -8.92 -9.02 -7.08
C GLU A 228 -7.64 -8.36 -6.54
N ALA A 229 -7.74 -7.62 -5.43
CA ALA A 229 -6.58 -7.03 -4.74
C ALA A 229 -6.03 -7.94 -3.63
N VAL A 230 -6.75 -9.01 -3.28
CA VAL A 230 -6.41 -9.94 -2.19
C VAL A 230 -5.94 -11.29 -2.74
N PHE A 231 -6.73 -11.90 -3.64
CA PHE A 231 -6.51 -13.29 -4.03
C PHE A 231 -5.65 -13.43 -5.30
N GLY A 232 -4.50 -14.05 -5.15
CA GLY A 232 -3.52 -14.34 -6.20
C GLY A 232 -3.73 -15.69 -6.92
N GLY A 233 -4.97 -16.15 -7.06
CA GLY A 233 -5.27 -17.43 -7.71
C GLY A 233 -5.28 -18.62 -6.74
N ALA A 234 -5.13 -19.85 -7.28
CA ALA A 234 -5.23 -21.08 -6.49
C ALA A 234 -4.10 -21.22 -5.47
N ASP A 235 -2.88 -20.82 -5.87
CA ASP A 235 -1.65 -20.92 -5.09
C ASP A 235 -1.08 -19.57 -4.62
N GLY A 236 -1.78 -18.46 -4.89
CA GLY A 236 -1.32 -17.12 -4.52
C GLY A 236 -0.26 -16.52 -5.44
N LEU A 237 0.17 -17.21 -6.49
CA LEU A 237 1.29 -16.80 -7.34
C LEU A 237 0.89 -16.37 -8.76
N ALA A 238 -0.41 -16.30 -9.04
CA ALA A 238 -0.91 -16.03 -10.40
C ALA A 238 -0.48 -14.67 -10.95
N VAL A 239 -0.27 -13.67 -10.08
CA VAL A 239 0.24 -12.35 -10.47
C VAL A 239 1.76 -12.28 -10.29
N ILE A 240 2.31 -12.91 -9.25
CA ILE A 240 3.75 -12.85 -8.94
C ILE A 240 4.60 -13.39 -10.10
N ARG A 241 4.23 -14.54 -10.68
CA ARG A 241 5.00 -15.15 -11.78
C ARG A 241 5.14 -14.23 -13.00
N PRO A 242 4.05 -13.70 -13.60
CA PRO A 242 4.19 -12.77 -14.72
C PRO A 242 4.88 -11.45 -14.33
N VAL A 243 4.71 -10.96 -13.09
CA VAL A 243 5.43 -9.78 -12.60
C VAL A 243 6.94 -10.03 -12.55
N ILE A 244 7.41 -11.18 -12.10
CA ILE A 244 8.84 -11.55 -12.12
C ILE A 244 9.37 -11.53 -13.56
N ASP A 245 8.64 -12.13 -14.50
CA ASP A 245 9.03 -12.15 -15.93
C ASP A 245 9.07 -10.73 -16.50
N ARG A 246 8.02 -9.94 -16.27
CA ARG A 246 7.93 -8.58 -16.80
C ARG A 246 8.98 -7.64 -16.18
N ALA A 247 9.24 -7.78 -14.88
CA ALA A 247 10.27 -7.00 -14.19
C ALA A 247 11.67 -7.25 -14.77
N ALA A 248 11.98 -8.49 -15.16
CA ALA A 248 13.26 -8.81 -15.80
C ALA A 248 13.43 -8.09 -17.16
N ALA A 249 12.36 -7.85 -17.89
CA ALA A 249 12.40 -7.10 -19.14
C ALA A 249 12.51 -5.58 -18.90
N LEU A 250 11.76 -5.05 -17.93
CA LEU A 250 11.71 -3.61 -17.64
C LEU A 250 12.97 -3.10 -16.94
N LEU A 251 13.53 -3.89 -16.02
CA LEU A 251 14.71 -3.49 -15.26
C LEU A 251 15.94 -3.40 -16.15
N ARG A 252 16.69 -2.29 -16.00
CA ARG A 252 18.04 -2.22 -16.57
C ARG A 252 18.99 -3.22 -15.90
N PRO A 253 20.14 -3.53 -16.50
CA PRO A 253 21.19 -4.27 -15.82
C PRO A 253 21.56 -3.62 -14.48
N GLY A 254 21.55 -4.40 -13.40
CA GLY A 254 21.75 -3.93 -12.04
C GLY A 254 20.56 -3.22 -11.38
N GLY A 255 19.42 -3.10 -12.10
CA GLY A 255 18.16 -2.60 -11.53
C GLY A 255 17.64 -3.52 -10.41
N ARG A 256 16.80 -3.00 -9.54
CA ARG A 256 16.35 -3.63 -8.31
C ARG A 256 14.88 -4.01 -8.38
N LEU A 257 14.56 -5.23 -7.96
CA LEU A 257 13.20 -5.74 -7.82
C LEU A 257 12.88 -5.96 -6.33
N GLY A 258 11.68 -5.53 -5.89
CA GLY A 258 11.08 -5.90 -4.61
C GLY A 258 9.64 -6.37 -4.83
N VAL A 259 9.30 -7.57 -4.36
CA VAL A 259 7.96 -8.16 -4.50
C VAL A 259 7.46 -8.67 -3.16
N GLU A 260 6.31 -8.15 -2.71
CA GLU A 260 5.62 -8.64 -1.51
C GLU A 260 4.92 -9.97 -1.81
N HIS A 261 4.80 -10.83 -0.78
CA HIS A 261 4.18 -12.15 -0.90
C HIS A 261 3.60 -12.62 0.43
N ASP A 262 2.77 -13.64 0.38
CA ASP A 262 2.24 -14.33 1.57
C ASP A 262 3.39 -14.95 2.39
N ASP A 263 3.23 -15.05 3.71
CA ASP A 263 4.24 -15.62 4.60
C ASP A 263 4.57 -17.09 4.28
N THR A 264 3.60 -17.83 3.70
CA THR A 264 3.81 -19.21 3.22
C THR A 264 4.68 -19.29 1.96
N HIS A 265 4.90 -18.19 1.26
CA HIS A 265 5.71 -18.10 0.05
C HIS A 265 7.17 -17.71 0.30
N GLY A 266 7.61 -17.67 1.56
CA GLY A 266 8.93 -17.17 1.94
C GLY A 266 10.12 -17.87 1.29
N ALA A 267 9.98 -19.16 0.92
CA ALA A 267 10.97 -19.88 0.11
C ALA A 267 10.63 -19.84 -1.38
N VAL A 268 9.34 -19.94 -1.71
CA VAL A 268 8.87 -20.12 -3.10
C VAL A 268 9.21 -18.92 -3.99
N VAL A 269 9.01 -17.68 -3.52
CA VAL A 269 9.29 -16.50 -4.35
C VAL A 269 10.78 -16.30 -4.58
N PRO A 270 11.68 -16.42 -3.59
CA PRO A 270 13.12 -16.48 -3.83
C PRO A 270 13.54 -17.58 -4.81
N ASP A 271 12.95 -18.78 -4.72
CA ASP A 271 13.25 -19.89 -5.63
C ASP A 271 12.79 -19.57 -7.07
N LEU A 272 11.61 -18.96 -7.25
CA LEU A 272 11.15 -18.51 -8.57
C LEU A 272 12.14 -17.50 -9.21
N LEU A 273 12.64 -16.55 -8.42
CA LEU A 273 13.65 -15.59 -8.88
C LEU A 273 14.98 -16.29 -9.24
N ALA A 274 15.38 -17.30 -8.48
CA ALA A 274 16.61 -18.04 -8.73
C ALA A 274 16.51 -18.90 -10.02
N VAL A 275 15.39 -19.59 -10.20
CA VAL A 275 15.12 -20.44 -11.38
C VAL A 275 14.99 -19.61 -12.66
N ASP A 276 14.48 -18.39 -12.59
CA ASP A 276 14.39 -17.46 -13.73
C ASP A 276 15.77 -17.18 -14.37
N GLY A 277 16.84 -17.19 -13.58
CA GLY A 277 18.22 -17.05 -14.03
C GLY A 277 18.65 -15.62 -14.44
N ARG A 278 17.69 -14.70 -14.63
CA ARG A 278 17.97 -13.28 -14.94
C ARG A 278 18.23 -12.45 -13.70
N TYR A 279 18.07 -13.01 -12.50
CA TYR A 279 18.23 -12.35 -11.22
C TYR A 279 19.43 -12.84 -10.44
N ILE A 280 20.03 -11.96 -9.63
CA ILE A 280 21.13 -12.23 -8.69
C ILE A 280 20.86 -11.49 -7.38
N ALA A 281 21.67 -11.76 -6.36
CA ALA A 281 21.57 -11.13 -5.04
C ALA A 281 20.14 -11.22 -4.45
N ILE A 282 19.54 -12.41 -4.59
CA ILE A 282 18.19 -12.69 -4.10
C ILE A 282 18.19 -12.73 -2.58
N THR A 283 17.29 -12.01 -1.94
CA THR A 283 17.17 -11.92 -0.49
C THR A 283 15.71 -12.00 -0.06
N ALA A 284 15.42 -12.86 0.91
CA ALA A 284 14.12 -12.90 1.59
C ALA A 284 14.13 -11.91 2.77
N HIS A 285 13.05 -11.18 2.94
CA HIS A 285 12.88 -10.22 4.01
C HIS A 285 11.68 -10.59 4.89
N HIS A 286 11.79 -10.29 6.18
CA HIS A 286 10.77 -10.59 7.18
C HIS A 286 10.13 -9.29 7.69
N ASP A 287 8.88 -9.39 8.14
CA ASP A 287 8.23 -8.32 8.88
C ASP A 287 8.75 -8.22 10.34
N LEU A 288 8.25 -7.23 11.07
CA LEU A 288 8.65 -7.02 12.48
C LEU A 288 8.22 -8.15 13.41
N ALA A 289 7.30 -9.02 12.97
CA ALA A 289 6.90 -10.23 13.69
C ALA A 289 7.75 -11.45 13.30
N GLY A 290 8.74 -11.29 12.42
CA GLY A 290 9.61 -12.35 11.95
C GLY A 290 9.00 -13.26 10.87
N ARG A 291 7.90 -12.87 10.22
CA ARG A 291 7.29 -13.63 9.13
C ARG A 291 7.87 -13.19 7.79
N PRO A 292 8.13 -14.12 6.86
CA PRO A 292 8.51 -13.79 5.50
C PRO A 292 7.49 -12.81 4.89
N ARG A 293 7.94 -11.74 4.22
CA ARG A 293 7.03 -10.70 3.74
C ARG A 293 7.30 -10.25 2.31
N PHE A 294 8.55 -10.11 1.93
CA PHE A 294 8.89 -9.76 0.56
C PHE A 294 10.24 -10.32 0.16
N ALA A 295 10.44 -10.51 -1.13
CA ALA A 295 11.70 -10.92 -1.73
C ALA A 295 12.27 -9.79 -2.58
N THR A 296 13.59 -9.68 -2.59
CA THR A 296 14.30 -8.70 -3.42
C THR A 296 15.36 -9.36 -4.28
N ALA A 297 15.64 -8.75 -5.42
CA ALA A 297 16.68 -9.22 -6.33
C ALA A 297 17.28 -8.06 -7.15
N SER A 298 18.37 -8.35 -7.83
CA SER A 298 18.98 -7.46 -8.82
C SER A 298 18.90 -8.11 -10.20
N ARG A 299 18.54 -7.34 -11.22
CA ARG A 299 18.63 -7.78 -12.61
C ARG A 299 20.10 -8.04 -12.96
N ARG A 300 20.41 -9.23 -13.41
CA ARG A 300 21.78 -9.61 -13.87
C ARG A 300 22.20 -8.69 -15.00
N ALA A 301 23.47 -8.31 -15.04
CA ALA A 301 24.05 -7.69 -16.23
C ALA A 301 24.11 -8.73 -17.36
N ASP A 302 23.68 -8.33 -18.56
CA ASP A 302 23.86 -9.22 -19.71
C ASP A 302 25.38 -9.39 -19.90
N HIS A 303 25.88 -10.63 -19.83
CA HIS A 303 27.24 -10.91 -20.26
C HIS A 303 27.28 -10.62 -21.78
N PRO A 304 28.25 -9.82 -22.27
CA PRO A 304 28.50 -9.81 -23.70
C PRO A 304 28.77 -11.27 -24.09
N ALA A 305 28.05 -11.76 -25.09
CA ALA A 305 28.31 -13.09 -25.63
C ALA A 305 29.81 -13.22 -25.88
N VAL A 306 30.46 -14.16 -25.19
CA VAL A 306 31.87 -14.49 -25.49
C VAL A 306 31.87 -14.92 -26.94
N GLY A 307 32.36 -14.03 -27.80
CA GLY A 307 32.49 -14.31 -29.23
C GLY A 307 33.31 -15.56 -29.38
N THR A 308 32.71 -16.62 -29.88
CA THR A 308 33.41 -17.77 -30.47
C THR A 308 34.11 -17.33 -31.73
N ALA A 309 35.23 -16.64 -31.58
CA ALA A 309 36.14 -16.38 -32.68
C ALA A 309 37.45 -17.16 -32.42
N GLY A 310 37.46 -18.37 -32.82
CA GLY A 310 38.61 -19.26 -32.81
C GLY A 310 38.59 -20.14 -34.05
N THR A 311 38.69 -19.55 -35.24
CA THR A 311 39.04 -20.28 -36.48
C THR A 311 40.50 -20.70 -36.36
N TRP A 312 40.72 -21.94 -36.01
CA TRP A 312 42.01 -22.57 -36.19
C TRP A 312 42.26 -22.75 -37.70
N GLN A 313 43.12 -21.90 -38.30
CA GLN A 313 43.70 -22.20 -39.60
C GLN A 313 44.68 -23.33 -39.43
N THR A 314 44.35 -24.49 -40.01
CA THR A 314 45.29 -25.57 -40.26
C THR A 314 46.18 -25.16 -41.44
N GLY A 315 47.41 -24.78 -41.17
CA GLY A 315 48.45 -24.63 -42.19
C GLY A 315 48.90 -25.99 -42.66
N SER A 316 48.69 -26.26 -43.94
CA SER A 316 49.35 -27.35 -44.70
C SER A 316 50.70 -26.88 -45.21
N SER A 317 51.75 -27.64 -44.92
CA SER A 317 52.92 -27.87 -45.79
C SER A 317 53.63 -29.11 -45.36
#